data_fdeaca8b2bdd462bb330578f41e32bb2
#
_entry.id   fdeaca8b2bdd462bb330578f41e32bb2
#
_cell.length_a   1.000
_cell.length_b   1.000
_cell.length_c   1.000
_cell.angle_alpha   90.00
_cell.angle_beta   90.00
_cell.angle_gamma   90.00
#
_symmetry.space_group_name_H-M   'P 1'
#
loop_
_entity.id
_entity.type
_entity.pdbx_description
1 polymer ?
#
loop_
_entity_poly.entity_id
_entity_poly.type
_entity_poly.pdbx_seq_one_letter_code
_entity_poly.pdbx_strand_id
1 'polypeptide(L)'
;EGCIMMRKCHLNTCPVGIATQDTELRGRFSGQADILVNFFTMMAEGLREIMAELGFRTINEMVGQTQYLKAIDESGHKKYKGIDLSPLLFQEQCAPGETLYCSKEQKHLIHDIIDRRMMEDAKDALENQTPVNLEYEVVNTDRTIGAMLSNEISKKYNADGLPENTIKVKFNGSAGQSFGCFSAKGLRFELEGDANDYFGKGLSGASLAIYPPKEAPFEARNNILIGNVALFGATAGKAFIRGIAGERFCVRNSGATTVVEGVGDHGCEYMTGGRVVILGQTGRNFAAGMSGGIAYVLDNEKDFASKCNMEMVQLETLESGEEIAELKALITEHKDNTESDVAEELLADWDNAVSRFVKVMPVDFKKMQQYMDKARSTGKFETEYDVAVEAFDMHLENLAAQS
;
A
#
# COMPACT_ATOMS: atom_id res chain seq x y z
N GLU A 1 0.00 14.86 -17.14
CA GLU A 1 -0.91 13.73 -16.92
C GLU A 1 -2.35 14.14 -16.48
N GLY A 2 -2.66 15.43 -16.46
CA GLY A 2 -4.02 15.93 -16.23
C GLY A 2 -4.40 16.17 -14.75
N CYS A 3 -3.46 16.18 -13.83
CA CYS A 3 -3.74 16.53 -12.44
C CYS A 3 -4.21 17.99 -12.33
N ILE A 4 -5.40 18.20 -11.73
CA ILE A 4 -5.97 19.54 -11.50
C ILE A 4 -5.61 20.15 -10.13
N MET A 5 -4.70 19.53 -9.39
CA MET A 5 -4.13 19.99 -8.12
C MET A 5 -5.15 20.29 -7.01
N MET A 6 -6.24 19.53 -6.94
CA MET A 6 -7.25 19.66 -5.87
C MET A 6 -6.72 19.43 -4.45
N ARG A 7 -5.57 18.76 -4.32
CA ARG A 7 -4.95 18.42 -3.03
C ARG A 7 -5.80 17.53 -2.10
N LYS A 8 -6.78 16.82 -2.65
CA LYS A 8 -7.69 15.89 -1.96
C LYS A 8 -7.38 14.42 -2.28
N CYS A 9 -6.14 14.12 -2.69
CA CYS A 9 -5.74 12.76 -3.11
C CYS A 9 -5.93 11.69 -2.03
N HIS A 10 -5.87 12.08 -0.77
CA HIS A 10 -6.04 11.19 0.38
C HIS A 10 -7.50 10.74 0.60
N LEU A 11 -8.47 11.39 -0.02
CA LEU A 11 -9.89 11.06 0.14
C LEU A 11 -10.41 10.03 -0.87
N ASN A 12 -9.57 9.52 -1.77
CA ASN A 12 -9.98 8.60 -2.84
C ASN A 12 -11.01 9.17 -3.84
N THR A 13 -11.14 10.50 -3.91
CA THR A 13 -12.16 11.22 -4.69
C THR A 13 -11.57 12.03 -5.84
N CYS A 14 -10.43 11.60 -6.40
CA CYS A 14 -9.79 12.33 -7.50
C CYS A 14 -10.68 12.33 -8.74
N PRO A 15 -11.25 13.49 -9.16
CA PRO A 15 -12.25 13.52 -10.25
C PRO A 15 -11.66 13.25 -11.63
N VAL A 16 -10.34 13.33 -11.76
CA VAL A 16 -9.61 13.04 -13.02
C VAL A 16 -8.94 11.66 -13.01
N GLY A 17 -9.21 10.82 -12.02
CA GLY A 17 -8.81 9.42 -12.00
C GLY A 17 -7.34 9.13 -11.65
N ILE A 18 -6.50 10.14 -11.40
CA ILE A 18 -5.06 9.94 -11.15
C ILE A 18 -4.78 9.32 -9.78
N ALA A 19 -5.48 9.79 -8.74
CA ALA A 19 -5.22 9.41 -7.35
C ALA A 19 -6.49 8.87 -6.69
N THR A 20 -7.02 7.78 -7.23
CA THR A 20 -8.21 7.10 -6.72
C THR A 20 -8.18 5.63 -7.09
N GLN A 21 -8.83 4.79 -6.27
CA GLN A 21 -9.11 3.38 -6.56
C GLN A 21 -10.59 3.16 -6.94
N ASP A 22 -11.40 4.21 -6.91
CA ASP A 22 -12.76 4.16 -7.43
C ASP A 22 -12.75 3.80 -8.92
N THR A 23 -13.46 2.76 -9.30
CA THR A 23 -13.39 2.17 -10.64
C THR A 23 -13.86 3.13 -11.72
N GLU A 24 -14.88 3.93 -11.44
CA GLU A 24 -15.41 4.89 -12.40
C GLU A 24 -14.50 6.11 -12.54
N LEU A 25 -14.07 6.68 -11.42
CA LEU A 25 -13.15 7.80 -11.44
C LEU A 25 -11.83 7.42 -12.12
N ARG A 26 -11.33 6.20 -11.91
CA ARG A 26 -10.16 5.67 -12.64
C ARG A 26 -10.37 5.64 -14.14
N GLY A 27 -11.58 5.31 -14.60
CA GLY A 27 -11.94 5.33 -16.02
C GLY A 27 -11.82 6.70 -16.69
N ARG A 28 -11.77 7.79 -15.91
CA ARG A 28 -11.57 9.16 -16.40
C ARG A 28 -10.11 9.53 -16.62
N PHE A 29 -9.18 8.69 -16.18
CA PHE A 29 -7.77 8.93 -16.39
C PHE A 29 -7.41 8.85 -17.87
N SER A 30 -6.94 9.96 -18.43
CA SER A 30 -6.59 10.10 -19.84
C SER A 30 -5.09 10.10 -20.12
N GLY A 31 -4.26 9.90 -19.09
CA GLY A 31 -2.80 9.84 -19.24
C GLY A 31 -2.36 8.67 -20.09
N GLN A 32 -1.38 8.91 -20.97
CA GLN A 32 -0.79 7.90 -21.85
C GLN A 32 0.73 7.94 -21.77
N ALA A 33 1.37 6.80 -21.87
CA ALA A 33 2.83 6.69 -21.81
C ALA A 33 3.53 7.55 -22.88
N ASP A 34 2.95 7.62 -24.09
CA ASP A 34 3.50 8.40 -25.19
C ASP A 34 3.55 9.90 -24.90
N ILE A 35 2.65 10.44 -24.09
CA ILE A 35 2.69 11.84 -23.66
C ILE A 35 3.96 12.10 -22.81
N LEU A 36 4.30 11.18 -21.91
CA LEU A 36 5.53 11.28 -21.12
C LEU A 36 6.78 11.12 -21.98
N VAL A 37 6.79 10.18 -22.91
CA VAL A 37 7.90 9.99 -23.86
C VAL A 37 8.13 11.28 -24.65
N ASN A 38 7.07 11.86 -25.21
CA ASN A 38 7.15 13.13 -25.96
C ASN A 38 7.64 14.27 -25.07
N PHE A 39 7.14 14.40 -23.84
CA PHE A 39 7.59 15.42 -22.91
C PHE A 39 9.09 15.33 -22.60
N PHE A 40 9.59 14.14 -22.29
CA PHE A 40 11.01 13.93 -22.01
C PHE A 40 11.88 14.12 -23.26
N THR A 41 11.38 13.76 -24.45
CA THR A 41 12.05 14.02 -25.71
C THR A 41 12.21 15.54 -25.96
N MET A 42 11.13 16.30 -25.75
CA MET A 42 11.19 17.77 -25.86
C MET A 42 12.13 18.39 -24.82
N MET A 43 12.15 17.88 -23.59
CA MET A 43 13.13 18.32 -22.58
C MET A 43 14.57 18.02 -22.99
N ALA A 44 14.81 16.87 -23.59
CA ALA A 44 16.15 16.50 -24.10
C ALA A 44 16.58 17.41 -25.23
N GLU A 45 15.67 17.78 -26.15
CA GLU A 45 15.98 18.75 -27.21
C GLU A 45 16.30 20.14 -26.64
N GLY A 46 15.53 20.64 -25.68
CA GLY A 46 15.83 21.90 -25.00
C GLY A 46 17.19 21.87 -24.27
N LEU A 47 17.54 20.73 -23.66
CA LEU A 47 18.88 20.55 -23.08
C LEU A 47 19.98 20.59 -24.15
N ARG A 48 19.75 19.96 -25.32
CA ARG A 48 20.70 19.96 -26.45
C ARG A 48 20.96 21.38 -26.95
N GLU A 49 19.95 22.25 -27.04
CA GLU A 49 20.12 23.66 -27.42
C GLU A 49 21.03 24.39 -26.44
N ILE A 50 20.81 24.25 -25.13
CA ILE A 50 21.65 24.84 -24.08
C ILE A 50 23.10 24.30 -24.17
N MET A 51 23.26 22.99 -24.36
CA MET A 51 24.58 22.37 -24.52
C MET A 51 25.31 22.92 -25.75
N ALA A 52 24.60 23.13 -26.87
CA ALA A 52 25.17 23.69 -28.07
C ALA A 52 25.63 25.16 -27.86
N GLU A 53 24.84 25.96 -27.17
CA GLU A 53 25.21 27.34 -26.81
C GLU A 53 26.46 27.39 -25.91
N LEU A 54 26.58 26.45 -24.97
CA LEU A 54 27.73 26.31 -24.07
C LEU A 54 28.94 25.62 -24.72
N GLY A 55 28.80 25.04 -25.90
CA GLY A 55 29.84 24.34 -26.63
C GLY A 55 30.10 22.89 -26.19
N PHE A 56 29.15 22.25 -25.45
CA PHE A 56 29.26 20.85 -25.04
C PHE A 56 28.64 19.91 -26.07
N ARG A 57 29.34 18.82 -26.40
CA ARG A 57 28.84 17.79 -27.33
C ARG A 57 28.16 16.63 -26.61
N THR A 58 28.59 16.35 -25.37
CA THR A 58 28.03 15.27 -24.56
C THR A 58 27.70 15.75 -23.17
N ILE A 59 26.76 15.06 -22.51
CA ILE A 59 26.41 15.32 -21.11
C ILE A 59 27.64 15.11 -20.21
N ASN A 60 28.46 14.11 -20.50
CA ASN A 60 29.66 13.82 -19.72
C ASN A 60 30.68 14.96 -19.74
N GLU A 61 30.78 15.69 -20.84
CA GLU A 61 31.61 16.88 -20.92
C GLU A 61 31.09 18.01 -20.05
N MET A 62 29.77 18.11 -19.86
CA MET A 62 29.12 19.17 -19.11
C MET A 62 29.06 18.89 -17.60
N VAL A 63 29.03 17.61 -17.19
CA VAL A 63 28.91 17.24 -15.78
C VAL A 63 30.06 17.81 -14.95
N GLY A 64 29.71 18.46 -13.83
CA GLY A 64 30.67 19.08 -12.91
C GLY A 64 31.31 20.39 -13.38
N GLN A 65 30.94 20.92 -14.55
CA GLN A 65 31.48 22.15 -15.10
C GLN A 65 30.81 23.39 -14.48
N THR A 66 30.91 23.54 -13.17
CA THR A 66 30.22 24.59 -12.41
C THR A 66 30.66 26.03 -12.75
N GLN A 67 31.84 26.20 -13.40
CA GLN A 67 32.32 27.50 -13.86
C GLN A 67 31.42 28.14 -14.93
N TYR A 68 30.55 27.37 -15.57
CA TYR A 68 29.56 27.89 -16.52
C TYR A 68 28.30 28.40 -15.82
N LEU A 69 28.19 28.23 -14.50
CA LEU A 69 27.07 28.69 -13.69
C LEU A 69 27.48 30.01 -12.99
N LYS A 70 26.54 30.95 -12.94
CA LYS A 70 26.70 32.18 -12.21
C LYS A 70 25.46 32.46 -11.38
N ALA A 71 25.66 32.78 -10.10
CA ALA A 71 24.59 33.30 -9.27
C ALA A 71 24.08 34.62 -9.83
N ILE A 72 22.77 34.75 -10.00
CA ILE A 72 22.15 36.03 -10.38
C ILE A 72 22.09 36.87 -9.12
N ASP A 73 22.70 38.08 -9.19
CA ASP A 73 22.61 39.05 -8.10
C ASP A 73 21.29 39.82 -8.18
N GLU A 74 20.30 39.36 -7.46
CA GLU A 74 19.04 40.08 -7.23
C GLU A 74 19.09 40.83 -5.88
N SER A 75 20.08 41.66 -5.68
CA SER A 75 20.35 42.38 -4.42
C SER A 75 19.16 43.19 -3.87
N GLY A 76 18.15 43.45 -4.69
CA GLY A 76 16.89 44.12 -4.31
C GLY A 76 15.87 43.23 -3.62
N HIS A 77 15.98 41.88 -3.71
CA HIS A 77 14.95 40.97 -3.19
C HIS A 77 15.31 40.41 -1.81
N LYS A 78 14.55 40.80 -0.79
CA LYS A 78 14.83 40.43 0.62
C LYS A 78 14.98 38.94 0.89
N LYS A 79 14.26 38.08 0.16
CA LYS A 79 14.29 36.61 0.34
C LYS A 79 15.57 35.99 -0.18
N TYR A 80 16.22 36.58 -1.17
CA TYR A 80 17.45 36.03 -1.77
C TYR A 80 18.71 36.58 -1.11
N LYS A 81 18.57 37.69 -0.36
CA LYS A 81 19.68 38.27 0.35
C LYS A 81 20.19 37.35 1.45
N GLY A 82 21.41 36.89 1.31
CA GLY A 82 22.04 35.97 2.27
C GLY A 82 21.97 34.48 1.90
N ILE A 83 21.42 34.14 0.72
CA ILE A 83 21.56 32.78 0.20
C ILE A 83 22.99 32.61 -0.33
N ASP A 84 23.73 31.71 0.29
CA ASP A 84 25.06 31.31 -0.17
C ASP A 84 24.93 30.10 -1.13
N LEU A 85 25.26 30.33 -2.42
CA LEU A 85 25.26 29.30 -3.46
C LEU A 85 26.62 28.64 -3.67
N SER A 86 27.66 29.09 -2.93
CA SER A 86 29.03 28.58 -3.10
C SER A 86 29.14 27.04 -2.96
N PRO A 87 28.36 26.33 -2.06
CA PRO A 87 28.40 24.89 -2.00
C PRO A 87 27.87 24.21 -3.27
N LEU A 88 26.89 24.84 -3.97
CA LEU A 88 26.34 24.31 -5.22
C LEU A 88 27.26 24.59 -6.42
N LEU A 89 28.06 25.66 -6.35
CA LEU A 89 28.98 26.07 -7.38
C LEU A 89 30.39 25.49 -7.17
N PHE A 90 30.59 24.74 -6.12
CA PHE A 90 31.87 24.07 -5.84
C PHE A 90 32.21 23.09 -6.98
N GLN A 91 33.43 23.21 -7.48
CA GLN A 91 33.98 22.29 -8.47
C GLN A 91 34.97 21.34 -7.82
N GLU A 92 34.66 20.04 -7.86
CA GLU A 92 35.58 19.02 -7.39
C GLU A 92 36.82 18.95 -8.25
N GLN A 93 37.98 18.78 -7.62
CA GLN A 93 39.25 18.60 -8.32
C GLN A 93 39.54 17.13 -8.47
N CYS A 94 39.46 16.62 -9.69
CA CYS A 94 39.78 15.23 -9.99
C CYS A 94 41.29 15.02 -10.12
N ALA A 95 41.79 13.89 -9.60
CA ALA A 95 43.13 13.45 -9.85
C ALA A 95 43.32 13.03 -11.35
N PRO A 96 44.54 13.00 -11.86
CA PRO A 96 44.78 12.57 -13.23
C PRO A 96 44.17 11.16 -13.51
N GLY A 97 43.30 11.08 -14.49
CA GLY A 97 42.59 9.84 -14.86
C GLY A 97 41.25 9.63 -14.18
N GLU A 98 40.82 10.52 -13.26
CA GLU A 98 39.47 10.53 -12.68
C GLU A 98 38.51 11.37 -13.54
N THR A 99 37.22 11.12 -13.41
CA THR A 99 36.18 11.81 -14.15
C THR A 99 35.16 12.45 -13.18
N LEU A 100 34.55 13.58 -13.57
CA LEU A 100 33.47 14.21 -12.86
C LEU A 100 32.10 13.54 -13.10
N TYR A 101 32.04 12.61 -14.04
CA TYR A 101 30.84 11.85 -14.37
C TYR A 101 30.97 10.39 -13.93
N CYS A 102 29.85 9.70 -13.84
CA CYS A 102 29.82 8.28 -13.48
C CYS A 102 30.51 7.42 -14.53
N SER A 103 31.69 6.89 -14.19
CA SER A 103 32.49 5.99 -15.04
C SER A 103 32.49 4.53 -14.57
N LYS A 104 31.79 4.24 -13.45
CA LYS A 104 31.68 2.89 -12.91
C LYS A 104 30.34 2.27 -13.32
N GLU A 105 30.39 1.05 -13.84
CA GLU A 105 29.19 0.28 -14.09
C GLU A 105 28.52 -0.12 -12.77
N GLN A 106 27.22 0.03 -12.71
CA GLN A 106 26.44 -0.50 -11.60
C GLN A 106 26.24 -2.00 -11.78
N LYS A 107 26.58 -2.76 -10.75
CA LYS A 107 26.27 -4.19 -10.71
C LYS A 107 24.81 -4.38 -10.30
N HIS A 108 23.96 -4.71 -11.25
CA HIS A 108 22.57 -5.08 -10.98
C HIS A 108 22.49 -6.57 -10.64
N LEU A 109 22.46 -6.91 -9.36
CA LEU A 109 22.38 -8.30 -8.89
C LEU A 109 20.94 -8.86 -8.95
N ILE A 110 20.26 -8.69 -10.09
CA ILE A 110 18.87 -9.11 -10.31
C ILE A 110 18.76 -10.33 -11.24
N HIS A 111 19.88 -10.97 -11.56
CA HIS A 111 19.89 -12.10 -12.49
C HIS A 111 19.57 -13.43 -11.80
N ASP A 112 19.80 -13.52 -10.49
CA ASP A 112 19.62 -14.73 -9.69
C ASP A 112 18.75 -14.48 -8.46
N ILE A 113 17.65 -13.74 -8.65
CA ILE A 113 16.66 -13.50 -7.59
C ILE A 113 15.59 -14.59 -7.61
N ILE A 114 14.97 -14.81 -6.45
CA ILE A 114 13.98 -15.87 -6.26
C ILE A 114 12.79 -15.77 -7.22
N ASP A 115 12.36 -14.56 -7.59
CA ASP A 115 11.26 -14.35 -8.52
C ASP A 115 11.50 -14.98 -9.89
N ARG A 116 12.75 -15.01 -10.38
CA ARG A 116 13.07 -15.65 -11.66
C ARG A 116 12.89 -17.14 -11.61
N ARG A 117 13.28 -17.76 -10.49
CA ARG A 117 13.05 -19.19 -10.26
C ARG A 117 11.56 -19.48 -10.16
N MET A 118 10.82 -18.68 -9.39
CA MET A 118 9.37 -18.81 -9.30
C MET A 118 8.68 -18.69 -10.66
N MET A 119 9.11 -17.75 -11.51
CA MET A 119 8.55 -17.58 -12.85
C MET A 119 8.81 -18.80 -13.75
N GLU A 120 9.97 -19.43 -13.66
CA GLU A 120 10.28 -20.65 -14.41
C GLU A 120 9.47 -21.83 -13.89
N ASP A 121 9.44 -22.03 -12.56
CA ASP A 121 8.74 -23.15 -11.93
C ASP A 121 7.21 -23.03 -12.06
N ALA A 122 6.69 -21.78 -12.16
CA ALA A 122 5.26 -21.50 -12.35
C ALA A 122 4.88 -21.29 -13.83
N LYS A 123 5.74 -21.61 -14.80
CA LYS A 123 5.51 -21.31 -16.21
C LYS A 123 4.18 -21.86 -16.73
N ASP A 124 3.84 -23.11 -16.41
CA ASP A 124 2.58 -23.71 -16.86
C ASP A 124 1.36 -23.04 -16.21
N ALA A 125 1.49 -22.62 -14.96
CA ALA A 125 0.46 -21.83 -14.27
C ALA A 125 0.26 -20.46 -14.94
N LEU A 126 1.35 -19.80 -15.33
CA LEU A 126 1.29 -18.53 -16.05
C LEU A 126 0.74 -18.66 -17.48
N GLU A 127 1.02 -19.76 -18.16
CA GLU A 127 0.60 -19.98 -19.55
C GLU A 127 -0.81 -20.57 -19.66
N ASN A 128 -1.14 -21.55 -18.82
CA ASN A 128 -2.33 -22.39 -18.94
C ASN A 128 -3.25 -22.35 -17.72
N GLN A 129 -2.93 -21.54 -16.70
CA GLN A 129 -3.66 -21.45 -15.43
C GLN A 129 -3.70 -22.79 -14.64
N THR A 130 -2.73 -23.68 -14.90
CA THR A 130 -2.59 -24.94 -14.19
C THR A 130 -2.15 -24.70 -12.75
N PRO A 131 -2.85 -25.19 -11.72
CA PRO A 131 -2.44 -24.97 -10.34
C PRO A 131 -1.06 -25.58 -10.03
N VAL A 132 -0.22 -24.82 -9.33
CA VAL A 132 1.12 -25.26 -8.90
C VAL A 132 1.35 -24.93 -7.42
N ASN A 133 2.08 -25.83 -6.74
CA ASN A 133 2.57 -25.61 -5.38
C ASN A 133 4.10 -25.64 -5.41
N LEU A 134 4.70 -24.57 -4.87
CA LEU A 134 6.14 -24.37 -4.84
C LEU A 134 6.61 -24.17 -3.40
N GLU A 135 7.88 -24.44 -3.13
CA GLU A 135 8.49 -24.21 -1.82
C GLU A 135 9.92 -23.68 -1.96
N TYR A 136 10.28 -22.67 -1.16
CA TYR A 136 11.59 -22.02 -1.20
C TYR A 136 12.08 -21.67 0.20
N GLU A 137 13.39 -21.77 0.40
CA GLU A 137 14.09 -21.14 1.52
C GLU A 137 14.39 -19.68 1.17
N VAL A 138 14.21 -18.77 2.15
CA VAL A 138 14.43 -17.34 1.98
C VAL A 138 15.31 -16.77 3.08
N VAL A 139 16.09 -15.77 2.72
CA VAL A 139 16.95 -15.02 3.62
C VAL A 139 16.69 -13.51 3.46
N ASN A 140 17.15 -12.70 4.40
CA ASN A 140 16.88 -11.26 4.44
C ASN A 140 17.45 -10.45 3.26
N THR A 141 18.28 -11.06 2.43
CA THR A 141 18.73 -10.48 1.15
C THR A 141 17.74 -10.72 0.01
N ASP A 142 16.79 -11.64 0.17
CA ASP A 142 15.71 -11.88 -0.79
C ASP A 142 14.61 -10.83 -0.59
N ARG A 143 14.63 -9.81 -1.43
CA ARG A 143 13.74 -8.65 -1.35
C ARG A 143 12.74 -8.63 -2.49
N THR A 144 11.61 -7.97 -2.26
CA THR A 144 10.60 -7.69 -3.30
C THR A 144 10.02 -8.97 -3.92
N ILE A 145 9.99 -10.05 -3.12
CA ILE A 145 9.49 -11.37 -3.54
C ILE A 145 8.04 -11.24 -4.03
N GLY A 146 7.77 -11.78 -5.20
CA GLY A 146 6.46 -11.82 -5.84
C GLY A 146 6.18 -10.69 -6.83
N ALA A 147 7.00 -9.63 -6.86
CA ALA A 147 6.74 -8.48 -7.73
C ALA A 147 6.93 -8.78 -9.22
N MET A 148 7.99 -9.51 -9.60
CA MET A 148 8.21 -9.87 -11.00
C MET A 148 7.20 -10.93 -11.47
N LEU A 149 6.91 -11.90 -10.62
CA LEU A 149 5.87 -12.90 -10.90
C LEU A 149 4.50 -12.24 -11.12
N SER A 150 4.16 -11.26 -10.28
CA SER A 150 2.92 -10.47 -10.41
C SER A 150 2.89 -9.62 -11.68
N ASN A 151 4.03 -9.08 -12.10
CA ASN A 151 4.14 -8.35 -13.36
C ASN A 151 3.80 -9.25 -14.57
N GLU A 152 4.28 -10.50 -14.59
CA GLU A 152 3.94 -11.44 -15.67
C GLU A 152 2.45 -11.81 -15.67
N ILE A 153 1.84 -11.99 -14.49
CA ILE A 153 0.39 -12.19 -14.36
C ILE A 153 -0.35 -10.97 -14.91
N SER A 154 0.01 -9.76 -14.49
CA SER A 154 -0.66 -8.53 -14.88
C SER A 154 -0.52 -8.23 -16.38
N LYS A 155 0.63 -8.52 -16.98
CA LYS A 155 0.81 -8.38 -18.44
C LYS A 155 -0.13 -9.28 -19.23
N LYS A 156 -0.40 -10.48 -18.73
CA LYS A 156 -1.20 -11.48 -19.46
C LYS A 156 -2.69 -11.40 -19.15
N TYR A 157 -3.03 -11.15 -17.89
CA TYR A 157 -4.40 -11.24 -17.37
C TYR A 157 -4.96 -9.91 -16.86
N ASN A 158 -4.21 -8.80 -16.98
CA ASN A 158 -4.60 -7.47 -16.52
C ASN A 158 -5.08 -7.49 -15.04
N ALA A 159 -6.17 -6.80 -14.73
CA ALA A 159 -6.76 -6.71 -13.40
C ALA A 159 -7.51 -8.00 -12.97
N ASP A 160 -7.89 -8.84 -13.93
CA ASP A 160 -8.60 -10.09 -13.63
C ASP A 160 -7.70 -11.10 -12.90
N GLY A 161 -6.39 -11.05 -13.17
CA GLY A 161 -5.40 -11.95 -12.58
C GLY A 161 -5.63 -13.42 -12.95
N LEU A 162 -5.11 -14.31 -12.11
CA LEU A 162 -5.34 -15.75 -12.21
C LEU A 162 -6.52 -16.17 -11.30
N PRO A 163 -7.13 -17.34 -11.54
CA PRO A 163 -8.04 -17.94 -10.57
C PRO A 163 -7.38 -18.05 -9.18
N GLU A 164 -8.18 -17.98 -8.12
CA GLU A 164 -7.65 -18.04 -6.76
C GLU A 164 -6.82 -19.30 -6.51
N ASN A 165 -5.69 -19.12 -5.80
CA ASN A 165 -4.79 -20.21 -5.45
C ASN A 165 -4.17 -20.98 -6.63
N THR A 166 -4.08 -20.38 -7.81
CA THR A 166 -3.41 -21.01 -8.96
C THR A 166 -1.92 -21.21 -8.70
N ILE A 167 -1.24 -20.24 -8.08
CA ILE A 167 0.17 -20.35 -7.69
C ILE A 167 0.25 -20.24 -6.18
N LYS A 168 0.55 -21.35 -5.52
CA LYS A 168 0.77 -21.41 -4.07
C LYS A 168 2.26 -21.56 -3.80
N VAL A 169 2.81 -20.71 -3.00
CA VAL A 169 4.24 -20.74 -2.65
C VAL A 169 4.38 -20.71 -1.14
N LYS A 170 5.03 -21.73 -0.60
CA LYS A 170 5.51 -21.75 0.78
C LYS A 170 6.94 -21.26 0.82
N PHE A 171 7.22 -20.37 1.77
CA PHE A 171 8.55 -19.87 2.06
C PHE A 171 8.92 -20.19 3.50
N ASN A 172 10.19 -20.57 3.72
CA ASN A 172 10.73 -20.84 5.05
C ASN A 172 11.92 -19.91 5.29
N GLY A 173 11.94 -19.20 6.41
CA GLY A 173 13.05 -18.33 6.82
C GLY A 173 12.71 -16.87 7.03
N SER A 174 13.70 -16.00 6.97
CA SER A 174 13.57 -14.56 7.21
C SER A 174 13.58 -13.80 5.90
N ALA A 175 12.43 -13.35 5.43
CA ALA A 175 12.34 -12.61 4.19
C ALA A 175 12.82 -11.17 4.32
N GLY A 176 13.43 -10.64 3.27
CA GLY A 176 13.86 -9.24 3.19
C GLY A 176 12.70 -8.26 3.00
N GLN A 177 13.04 -7.01 2.71
CA GLN A 177 12.06 -5.93 2.52
C GLN A 177 11.10 -6.22 1.36
N SER A 178 9.84 -5.78 1.52
CA SER A 178 8.81 -5.83 0.49
C SER A 178 8.41 -7.26 0.06
N PHE A 179 8.40 -8.21 1.02
CA PHE A 179 7.83 -9.54 0.75
C PHE A 179 6.36 -9.40 0.33
N GLY A 180 5.96 -10.08 -0.74
CA GLY A 180 4.59 -10.06 -1.25
C GLY A 180 4.14 -8.70 -1.81
N CYS A 181 5.07 -7.77 -2.11
CA CYS A 181 4.67 -6.47 -2.65
C CYS A 181 4.06 -6.61 -4.05
N PHE A 182 3.00 -5.81 -4.29
CA PHE A 182 2.25 -5.78 -5.55
C PHE A 182 1.67 -7.14 -5.99
N SER A 183 1.61 -8.12 -5.08
CA SER A 183 1.18 -9.47 -5.41
C SER A 183 -0.24 -9.50 -5.97
N ALA A 184 -0.35 -10.06 -7.18
CA ALA A 184 -1.55 -10.08 -8.00
C ALA A 184 -2.50 -11.22 -7.60
N LYS A 185 -3.77 -11.08 -7.98
CA LYS A 185 -4.80 -12.12 -7.78
C LYS A 185 -4.35 -13.45 -8.40
N GLY A 186 -4.62 -14.54 -7.68
CA GLY A 186 -4.24 -15.89 -8.03
C GLY A 186 -3.00 -16.41 -7.34
N LEU A 187 -2.20 -15.53 -6.72
CA LEU A 187 -1.08 -15.90 -5.86
C LEU A 187 -1.54 -16.13 -4.42
N ARG A 188 -0.99 -17.16 -3.80
CA ARG A 188 -1.03 -17.39 -2.37
C ARG A 188 0.38 -17.63 -1.87
N PHE A 189 0.86 -16.73 -1.01
CA PHE A 189 2.15 -16.83 -0.34
C PHE A 189 1.98 -17.13 1.13
N GLU A 190 2.72 -18.10 1.62
CA GLU A 190 2.76 -18.53 3.00
C GLU A 190 4.21 -18.48 3.48
N LEU A 191 4.51 -17.67 4.48
CA LEU A 191 5.84 -17.53 5.05
C LEU A 191 5.86 -18.09 6.47
N GLU A 192 6.56 -19.19 6.65
CA GLU A 192 6.94 -19.71 7.97
C GLU A 192 8.26 -19.04 8.38
N GLY A 193 8.15 -17.96 9.17
CA GLY A 193 9.30 -17.14 9.53
C GLY A 193 8.93 -15.70 9.87
N ASP A 194 9.75 -14.75 9.44
CA ASP A 194 9.54 -13.33 9.64
C ASP A 194 9.85 -12.53 8.36
N ALA A 195 9.44 -11.27 8.31
CA ALA A 195 9.70 -10.39 7.18
C ALA A 195 10.05 -8.97 7.63
N ASN A 196 10.87 -8.29 6.84
CA ASN A 196 11.25 -6.90 7.07
C ASN A 196 10.14 -5.91 6.67
N ASP A 197 10.49 -4.63 6.56
CA ASP A 197 9.56 -3.55 6.22
C ASP A 197 8.84 -3.76 4.89
N TYR A 198 7.69 -3.09 4.73
CA TYR A 198 6.89 -3.08 3.50
C TYR A 198 6.28 -4.44 3.11
N PHE A 199 6.06 -5.36 4.06
CA PHE A 199 5.31 -6.58 3.82
C PHE A 199 3.98 -6.27 3.13
N GLY A 200 3.68 -6.91 2.00
CA GLY A 200 2.43 -6.72 1.25
C GLY A 200 2.21 -5.30 0.73
N LYS A 201 3.25 -4.46 0.61
CA LYS A 201 3.10 -3.12 0.03
C LYS A 201 2.43 -3.19 -1.34
N GLY A 202 1.35 -2.41 -1.51
CA GLY A 202 0.61 -2.39 -2.78
C GLY A 202 -0.04 -3.73 -3.13
N LEU A 203 -0.33 -4.58 -2.16
CA LEU A 203 -1.02 -5.87 -2.36
C LEU A 203 -2.22 -5.68 -3.28
N SER A 204 -2.33 -6.50 -4.32
CA SER A 204 -3.22 -6.27 -5.46
C SER A 204 -4.08 -7.50 -5.80
N GLY A 205 -4.49 -8.25 -4.78
CA GLY A 205 -5.42 -9.38 -4.92
C GLY A 205 -4.91 -10.74 -4.46
N ALA A 206 -3.62 -10.88 -4.13
CA ALA A 206 -3.07 -12.10 -3.57
C ALA A 206 -3.54 -12.38 -2.13
N SER A 207 -3.32 -13.61 -1.67
CA SER A 207 -3.45 -13.99 -0.27
C SER A 207 -2.06 -14.21 0.34
N LEU A 208 -1.77 -13.52 1.45
CA LEU A 208 -0.54 -13.63 2.20
C LEU A 208 -0.82 -14.20 3.59
N ALA A 209 -0.02 -15.14 4.06
CA ALA A 209 -0.04 -15.61 5.43
C ALA A 209 1.39 -15.65 5.98
N ILE A 210 1.57 -15.24 7.24
CA ILE A 210 2.85 -15.30 7.91
C ILE A 210 2.67 -15.70 9.38
N TYR A 211 3.54 -16.59 9.83
CA TYR A 211 3.55 -17.11 11.18
C TYR A 211 4.96 -17.61 11.56
N PRO A 212 5.34 -17.59 12.86
CA PRO A 212 6.64 -18.08 13.26
C PRO A 212 6.76 -19.60 13.10
N PRO A 213 7.97 -20.15 12.96
CA PRO A 213 8.20 -21.59 12.99
C PRO A 213 7.58 -22.24 14.23
N LYS A 214 7.10 -23.47 14.11
CA LYS A 214 6.48 -24.19 15.24
C LYS A 214 7.41 -24.35 16.46
N GLU A 215 8.70 -24.46 16.20
CA GLU A 215 9.73 -24.62 17.24
C GLU A 215 10.23 -23.26 17.78
N ALA A 216 9.65 -22.15 17.36
CA ALA A 216 10.07 -20.84 17.84
C ALA A 216 9.93 -20.74 19.38
N PRO A 217 10.98 -20.30 20.10
CA PRO A 217 10.98 -20.30 21.56
C PRO A 217 10.25 -19.07 22.15
N PHE A 218 9.35 -18.45 21.40
CA PHE A 218 8.64 -17.23 21.80
C PHE A 218 7.15 -17.32 21.40
N GLU A 219 6.33 -16.55 22.09
CA GLU A 219 4.92 -16.38 21.76
C GLU A 219 4.76 -15.32 20.67
N ALA A 220 4.11 -15.67 19.57
CA ALA A 220 3.89 -14.77 18.42
C ALA A 220 3.23 -13.45 18.82
N ARG A 221 2.18 -13.53 19.65
CA ARG A 221 1.41 -12.36 20.13
C ARG A 221 2.23 -11.28 20.85
N ASN A 222 3.41 -11.61 21.33
CA ASN A 222 4.31 -10.70 22.08
C ASN A 222 5.52 -10.25 21.25
N ASN A 223 5.62 -10.67 19.98
CA ASN A 223 6.80 -10.42 19.16
C ASN A 223 6.45 -9.82 17.81
N ILE A 224 7.31 -8.89 17.35
CA ILE A 224 7.20 -8.30 16.01
C ILE A 224 7.62 -9.38 14.99
N LEU A 225 6.73 -9.70 14.08
CA LEU A 225 6.95 -10.68 13.01
C LEU A 225 7.18 -10.02 11.64
N ILE A 226 6.61 -8.85 11.43
CA ILE A 226 6.81 -8.05 10.21
C ILE A 226 7.22 -6.62 10.58
N GLY A 227 8.06 -6.02 9.76
CA GLY A 227 8.56 -4.67 9.97
C GLY A 227 7.50 -3.57 9.77
N ASN A 228 7.98 -2.34 9.58
CA ASN A 228 7.15 -1.15 9.43
C ASN A 228 6.49 -1.06 8.05
N VAL A 229 5.44 -0.26 7.96
CA VAL A 229 4.78 0.14 6.69
C VAL A 229 4.19 -1.06 5.92
N ALA A 230 3.80 -2.09 6.64
CA ALA A 230 3.17 -3.26 6.03
C ALA A 230 1.80 -2.88 5.43
N LEU A 231 1.46 -3.48 4.28
CA LEU A 231 0.23 -3.24 3.51
C LEU A 231 0.02 -1.78 3.08
N PHE A 232 1.10 -1.00 2.99
CA PHE A 232 1.02 0.38 2.50
C PHE A 232 0.42 0.43 1.09
N GLY A 233 -0.67 1.18 0.93
CA GLY A 233 -1.32 1.35 -0.37
C GLY A 233 -1.87 0.06 -0.98
N ALA A 234 -2.18 -0.95 -0.18
CA ALA A 234 -2.83 -2.18 -0.63
C ALA A 234 -4.21 -1.87 -1.22
N THR A 235 -4.55 -2.47 -2.35
CA THR A 235 -5.78 -2.18 -3.11
C THR A 235 -6.78 -3.32 -3.09
N ALA A 236 -6.31 -4.55 -2.91
CA ALA A 236 -7.14 -5.77 -2.85
C ALA A 236 -6.34 -6.93 -2.24
N GLY A 237 -7.00 -8.04 -1.97
CA GLY A 237 -6.36 -9.25 -1.44
C GLY A 237 -6.50 -9.39 0.07
N LYS A 238 -5.84 -10.39 0.62
CA LYS A 238 -5.93 -10.73 2.03
C LYS A 238 -4.53 -10.91 2.64
N ALA A 239 -4.39 -10.56 3.93
CA ALA A 239 -3.16 -10.80 4.67
C ALA A 239 -3.46 -11.25 6.11
N PHE A 240 -2.84 -12.33 6.55
CA PHE A 240 -3.00 -12.93 7.87
C PHE A 240 -1.66 -12.98 8.57
N ILE A 241 -1.51 -12.26 9.68
CA ILE A 241 -0.24 -12.08 10.38
C ILE A 241 -0.39 -12.58 11.82
N ARG A 242 0.18 -13.75 12.11
CA ARG A 242 0.27 -14.26 13.48
C ARG A 242 1.48 -13.67 14.17
N GLY A 243 1.26 -12.58 14.88
CA GLY A 243 2.27 -11.77 15.56
C GLY A 243 2.01 -10.27 15.36
N ILE A 244 2.96 -9.45 15.79
CA ILE A 244 2.85 -8.00 15.79
C ILE A 244 3.47 -7.44 14.50
N ALA A 245 2.80 -6.47 13.89
CA ALA A 245 3.36 -5.62 12.85
C ALA A 245 4.00 -4.37 13.47
N GLY A 246 5.05 -3.85 12.83
CA GLY A 246 5.68 -2.60 13.20
C GLY A 246 4.74 -1.39 13.02
N GLU A 247 5.32 -0.19 12.94
CA GLU A 247 4.57 1.06 12.77
C GLU A 247 3.98 1.20 11.38
N ARG A 248 2.95 2.05 11.25
CA ARG A 248 2.33 2.45 9.98
C ARG A 248 1.69 1.29 9.21
N PHE A 249 1.09 0.36 9.94
CA PHE A 249 0.34 -0.74 9.36
C PHE A 249 -0.88 -0.25 8.59
N CYS A 250 -1.13 -0.77 7.38
CA CYS A 250 -2.28 -0.44 6.52
C CYS A 250 -2.43 1.04 6.14
N VAL A 251 -1.34 1.82 6.17
CA VAL A 251 -1.39 3.21 5.70
C VAL A 251 -1.84 3.25 4.24
N ARG A 252 -2.88 4.05 3.95
CA ARG A 252 -3.49 4.16 2.61
C ARG A 252 -4.03 2.83 2.04
N ASN A 253 -4.39 1.87 2.89
CA ASN A 253 -5.14 0.71 2.42
C ASN A 253 -6.47 1.17 1.82
N SER A 254 -6.79 0.72 0.61
CA SER A 254 -8.01 1.09 -0.11
C SER A 254 -8.94 -0.09 -0.42
N GLY A 255 -8.54 -1.34 -0.08
CA GLY A 255 -9.41 -2.49 -0.39
C GLY A 255 -8.93 -3.84 0.14
N ALA A 256 -7.71 -3.95 0.66
CA ALA A 256 -7.25 -5.21 1.23
C ALA A 256 -7.91 -5.52 2.58
N THR A 257 -8.09 -6.80 2.84
CA THR A 257 -8.59 -7.33 4.12
C THR A 257 -7.44 -7.98 4.89
N THR A 258 -7.32 -7.68 6.18
CA THR A 258 -6.21 -8.22 6.99
C THR A 258 -6.59 -8.47 8.43
N VAL A 259 -5.95 -9.48 9.02
CA VAL A 259 -5.99 -9.78 10.45
C VAL A 259 -4.57 -9.86 10.99
N VAL A 260 -4.30 -9.17 12.10
CA VAL A 260 -2.98 -9.10 12.76
C VAL A 260 -3.14 -9.13 14.28
N GLU A 261 -2.16 -9.68 15.00
CA GLU A 261 -2.24 -9.84 16.46
C GLU A 261 -1.71 -8.63 17.27
N GLY A 262 -1.32 -7.56 16.58
CA GLY A 262 -0.93 -6.28 17.18
C GLY A 262 -0.25 -5.38 16.18
N VAL A 263 -0.23 -4.07 16.46
CA VAL A 263 0.41 -3.07 15.59
C VAL A 263 1.08 -1.96 16.40
N GLY A 264 2.12 -1.36 15.84
CA GLY A 264 2.78 -0.17 16.37
C GLY A 264 1.98 1.12 16.16
N ASP A 265 2.67 2.26 16.23
CA ASP A 265 2.11 3.59 16.04
C ASP A 265 1.60 3.80 14.61
N HIS A 266 0.62 4.71 14.44
CA HIS A 266 0.13 5.18 13.13
C HIS A 266 -0.57 4.11 12.28
N GLY A 267 -1.19 3.10 12.89
CA GLY A 267 -2.00 2.11 12.15
C GLY A 267 -3.18 2.74 11.42
N CYS A 268 -3.51 2.26 10.23
CA CYS A 268 -4.65 2.69 9.40
C CYS A 268 -4.68 4.19 9.02
N GLU A 269 -3.54 4.90 9.08
CA GLU A 269 -3.49 6.30 8.63
C GLU A 269 -3.89 6.42 7.16
N TYR A 270 -4.73 7.41 6.85
CA TYR A 270 -5.23 7.67 5.48
C TYR A 270 -5.85 6.45 4.78
N MET A 271 -6.33 5.46 5.53
CA MET A 271 -7.07 4.34 4.97
C MET A 271 -8.36 4.82 4.30
N THR A 272 -8.65 4.30 3.10
CA THR A 272 -9.81 4.72 2.29
C THR A 272 -10.77 3.56 1.99
N GLY A 273 -10.40 2.31 2.30
CA GLY A 273 -11.23 1.13 2.05
C GLY A 273 -10.63 -0.13 2.68
N GLY A 274 -11.31 -1.26 2.52
CA GLY A 274 -10.88 -2.55 3.06
C GLY A 274 -11.34 -2.83 4.49
N ARG A 275 -10.81 -3.93 5.04
CA ARG A 275 -11.11 -4.40 6.41
C ARG A 275 -9.83 -4.69 7.16
N VAL A 276 -9.71 -4.18 8.36
CA VAL A 276 -8.55 -4.40 9.24
C VAL A 276 -9.04 -4.93 10.57
N VAL A 277 -8.52 -6.09 11.00
CA VAL A 277 -8.82 -6.67 12.32
C VAL A 277 -7.53 -6.75 13.13
N ILE A 278 -7.52 -6.17 14.31
CA ILE A 278 -6.40 -6.17 15.24
C ILE A 278 -6.79 -6.91 16.50
N LEU A 279 -6.12 -8.03 16.77
CA LEU A 279 -6.43 -8.94 17.87
C LEU A 279 -5.63 -8.65 19.15
N GLY A 280 -4.91 -7.53 19.19
CA GLY A 280 -4.06 -7.15 20.31
C GLY A 280 -3.83 -5.65 20.40
N GLN A 281 -2.68 -5.29 20.94
CA GLN A 281 -2.39 -3.90 21.23
C GLN A 281 -2.17 -3.04 19.97
N THR A 282 -2.48 -1.77 20.11
CA THR A 282 -2.20 -0.72 19.12
C THR A 282 -1.27 0.33 19.71
N GLY A 283 -0.50 0.99 18.83
CA GLY A 283 0.21 2.21 19.19
C GLY A 283 -0.70 3.46 19.10
N ARG A 284 -0.09 4.64 19.25
CA ARG A 284 -0.76 5.95 19.19
C ARG A 284 -1.10 6.38 17.76
N ASN A 285 -1.94 7.41 17.69
CA ASN A 285 -2.34 8.08 16.44
C ASN A 285 -2.96 7.13 15.41
N PHE A 286 -3.65 6.10 15.89
CA PHE A 286 -4.36 5.14 15.04
C PHE A 286 -5.47 5.85 14.25
N ALA A 287 -5.68 5.48 12.99
CA ALA A 287 -6.72 5.99 12.09
C ALA A 287 -6.63 7.49 11.76
N ALA A 288 -5.49 8.16 11.94
CA ALA A 288 -5.32 9.55 11.54
C ALA A 288 -5.60 9.74 10.04
N GLY A 289 -6.54 10.63 9.69
CA GLY A 289 -6.93 10.88 8.30
C GLY A 289 -7.66 9.72 7.62
N MET A 290 -8.13 8.71 8.36
CA MET A 290 -8.90 7.60 7.81
C MET A 290 -10.25 8.10 7.30
N SER A 291 -10.54 7.91 6.01
CA SER A 291 -11.75 8.42 5.35
C SER A 291 -12.67 7.32 4.81
N GLY A 292 -12.26 6.05 4.85
CA GLY A 292 -13.06 4.92 4.39
C GLY A 292 -12.52 3.58 4.89
N GLY A 293 -13.26 2.50 4.66
CA GLY A 293 -13.01 1.20 5.24
C GLY A 293 -13.43 1.09 6.70
N ILE A 294 -13.21 -0.07 7.29
CA ILE A 294 -13.58 -0.35 8.70
C ILE A 294 -12.39 -1.05 9.37
N ALA A 295 -12.06 -0.63 10.59
CA ALA A 295 -11.15 -1.37 11.44
C ALA A 295 -11.88 -1.89 12.69
N TYR A 296 -11.57 -3.14 13.06
CA TYR A 296 -12.04 -3.77 14.29
C TYR A 296 -10.83 -4.00 15.20
N VAL A 297 -10.87 -3.44 16.40
CA VAL A 297 -9.75 -3.51 17.36
C VAL A 297 -10.23 -4.19 18.64
N LEU A 298 -9.53 -5.24 19.06
CA LEU A 298 -9.75 -5.88 20.35
C LEU A 298 -9.17 -5.00 21.47
N ASP A 299 -10.04 -4.36 22.23
CA ASP A 299 -9.66 -3.42 23.31
C ASP A 299 -9.79 -4.09 24.69
N ASN A 300 -8.85 -4.97 25.01
CA ASN A 300 -8.84 -5.67 26.29
C ASN A 300 -8.57 -4.74 27.49
N GLU A 301 -7.73 -3.73 27.28
CA GLU A 301 -7.28 -2.79 28.34
C GLU A 301 -8.23 -1.59 28.47
N LYS A 302 -9.20 -1.42 27.58
CA LYS A 302 -10.11 -0.29 27.50
C LYS A 302 -9.41 1.07 27.37
N ASP A 303 -8.26 1.10 26.69
CA ASP A 303 -7.44 2.29 26.51
C ASP A 303 -7.33 2.73 25.04
N PHE A 304 -7.90 1.97 24.10
CA PHE A 304 -7.80 2.23 22.66
C PHE A 304 -8.29 3.62 22.26
N ALA A 305 -9.36 4.13 22.90
CA ALA A 305 -9.86 5.46 22.61
C ALA A 305 -8.81 6.57 22.79
N SER A 306 -7.86 6.39 23.72
CA SER A 306 -6.77 7.34 23.95
C SER A 306 -5.66 7.27 22.88
N LYS A 307 -5.59 6.17 22.14
CA LYS A 307 -4.61 5.89 21.09
C LYS A 307 -5.15 6.24 19.69
N CYS A 308 -6.47 6.35 19.54
CA CYS A 308 -7.13 6.63 18.27
C CYS A 308 -7.20 8.13 17.99
N ASN A 309 -6.89 8.52 16.75
CA ASN A 309 -7.11 9.88 16.28
C ASN A 309 -8.57 10.06 15.86
N MET A 310 -9.33 10.78 16.66
CA MET A 310 -10.78 10.93 16.52
C MET A 310 -11.23 12.05 15.57
N GLU A 311 -10.31 12.67 14.81
CA GLU A 311 -10.64 13.84 13.96
C GLU A 311 -11.64 13.48 12.85
N MET A 312 -11.47 12.29 12.22
CA MET A 312 -12.31 11.86 11.09
C MET A 312 -13.09 10.57 11.36
N VAL A 313 -12.90 9.94 12.50
CA VAL A 313 -13.54 8.66 12.84
C VAL A 313 -14.33 8.73 14.14
N GLN A 314 -15.23 7.80 14.30
CA GLN A 314 -15.94 7.53 15.55
C GLN A 314 -15.73 6.07 15.97
N LEU A 315 -15.78 5.82 17.27
CA LEU A 315 -15.69 4.48 17.83
C LEU A 315 -17.12 3.97 18.13
N GLU A 316 -17.38 2.75 17.69
CA GLU A 316 -18.69 2.10 17.82
C GLU A 316 -18.55 0.72 18.44
N THR A 317 -19.63 0.26 19.10
CA THR A 317 -19.82 -1.15 19.44
C THR A 317 -20.35 -1.91 18.23
N LEU A 318 -20.10 -3.21 18.18
CA LEU A 318 -20.67 -4.08 17.14
C LEU A 318 -22.08 -4.49 17.56
N GLU A 319 -23.09 -4.05 16.81
CA GLU A 319 -24.50 -4.36 17.07
C GLU A 319 -25.14 -5.16 15.93
N SER A 320 -24.66 -4.98 14.69
CA SER A 320 -25.17 -5.69 13.52
C SER A 320 -24.77 -7.15 13.51
N GLY A 321 -25.73 -8.04 13.35
CA GLY A 321 -25.46 -9.48 13.21
C GLY A 321 -24.56 -9.80 12.00
N GLU A 322 -24.66 -9.01 10.92
CA GLU A 322 -23.83 -9.17 9.72
C GLU A 322 -22.38 -8.79 10.01
N GLU A 323 -22.13 -7.66 10.70
CA GLU A 323 -20.77 -7.25 11.08
C GLU A 323 -20.14 -8.23 12.07
N ILE A 324 -20.90 -8.73 13.02
CA ILE A 324 -20.44 -9.77 13.96
C ILE A 324 -20.07 -11.06 13.22
N ALA A 325 -20.86 -11.45 12.23
CA ALA A 325 -20.58 -12.63 11.41
C ALA A 325 -19.35 -12.41 10.51
N GLU A 326 -19.20 -11.21 9.90
CA GLU A 326 -18.01 -10.84 9.12
C GLU A 326 -16.75 -10.93 9.98
N LEU A 327 -16.76 -10.30 11.15
CA LEU A 327 -15.62 -10.32 12.08
C LEU A 327 -15.25 -11.74 12.49
N LYS A 328 -16.25 -12.56 12.84
CA LYS A 328 -16.04 -13.96 13.21
C LYS A 328 -15.42 -14.78 12.07
N ALA A 329 -15.90 -14.56 10.85
CA ALA A 329 -15.37 -15.23 9.65
C ALA A 329 -13.91 -14.85 9.40
N LEU A 330 -13.55 -13.57 9.52
CA LEU A 330 -12.18 -13.10 9.35
C LEU A 330 -11.21 -13.67 10.40
N ILE A 331 -11.64 -13.77 11.66
CA ILE A 331 -10.83 -14.38 12.73
C ILE A 331 -10.71 -15.88 12.51
N THR A 332 -11.76 -16.54 12.03
CA THR A 332 -11.72 -17.97 11.67
C THR A 332 -10.74 -18.20 10.52
N GLU A 333 -10.80 -17.38 9.47
CA GLU A 333 -9.89 -17.46 8.34
C GLU A 333 -8.43 -17.19 8.77
N HIS A 334 -8.22 -16.29 9.71
CA HIS A 334 -6.89 -16.05 10.29
C HIS A 334 -6.37 -17.28 11.03
N LYS A 335 -7.18 -17.91 11.87
CA LYS A 335 -6.83 -19.16 12.53
C LYS A 335 -6.46 -20.25 11.53
N ASP A 336 -7.28 -20.43 10.51
CA ASP A 336 -7.09 -21.48 9.50
C ASP A 336 -5.82 -21.28 8.66
N ASN A 337 -5.41 -20.02 8.44
CA ASN A 337 -4.22 -19.68 7.65
C ASN A 337 -2.92 -19.64 8.46
N THR A 338 -2.99 -19.48 9.79
CA THR A 338 -1.80 -19.21 10.60
C THR A 338 -1.68 -20.08 11.85
N GLU A 339 -2.69 -20.92 12.13
CA GLU A 339 -2.77 -21.67 13.38
C GLU A 339 -2.70 -20.77 14.63
N SER A 340 -3.31 -19.56 14.58
CA SER A 340 -3.27 -18.56 15.65
C SER A 340 -3.97 -19.06 16.90
N ASP A 341 -3.24 -19.11 17.99
CA ASP A 341 -3.75 -19.41 19.34
C ASP A 341 -4.62 -18.25 19.88
N VAL A 342 -4.30 -17.01 19.54
CA VAL A 342 -5.14 -15.84 19.88
C VAL A 342 -6.52 -15.95 19.24
N ALA A 343 -6.57 -16.29 17.94
CA ALA A 343 -7.81 -16.47 17.23
C ALA A 343 -8.60 -17.68 17.79
N GLU A 344 -7.93 -18.76 18.16
CA GLU A 344 -8.55 -19.93 18.79
C GLU A 344 -9.20 -19.59 20.13
N GLU A 345 -8.47 -18.87 21.00
CA GLU A 345 -8.98 -18.41 22.29
C GLU A 345 -10.23 -17.52 22.14
N LEU A 346 -10.21 -16.58 21.19
CA LEU A 346 -11.34 -15.69 20.94
C LEU A 346 -12.56 -16.43 20.40
N LEU A 347 -12.36 -17.36 19.48
CA LEU A 347 -13.43 -18.15 18.88
C LEU A 347 -14.07 -19.14 19.88
N ALA A 348 -13.27 -19.64 20.85
CA ALA A 348 -13.76 -20.55 21.89
C ALA A 348 -14.75 -19.89 22.86
N ASP A 349 -14.61 -18.58 23.08
CA ASP A 349 -15.51 -17.76 23.94
C ASP A 349 -16.02 -16.52 23.17
N TRP A 350 -16.62 -16.79 22.01
CA TRP A 350 -17.00 -15.76 21.05
C TRP A 350 -17.94 -14.71 21.60
N ASP A 351 -18.99 -15.12 22.35
CA ASP A 351 -20.00 -14.22 22.85
C ASP A 351 -19.42 -13.18 23.82
N ASN A 352 -18.40 -13.55 24.58
CA ASN A 352 -17.66 -12.65 25.46
C ASN A 352 -16.61 -11.85 24.66
N ALA A 353 -15.92 -12.50 23.69
CA ALA A 353 -14.91 -11.87 22.88
C ALA A 353 -15.46 -10.69 22.06
N VAL A 354 -16.60 -10.87 21.39
CA VAL A 354 -17.19 -9.86 20.50
C VAL A 354 -17.48 -8.55 21.21
N SER A 355 -17.89 -8.62 22.50
CA SER A 355 -18.21 -7.44 23.31
C SER A 355 -16.99 -6.54 23.61
N ARG A 356 -15.76 -7.04 23.41
CA ARG A 356 -14.51 -6.31 23.65
C ARG A 356 -13.97 -5.64 22.38
N PHE A 357 -14.57 -5.89 21.22
CA PHE A 357 -14.16 -5.23 20.00
C PHE A 357 -14.74 -3.84 19.88
N VAL A 358 -13.89 -2.92 19.44
CA VAL A 358 -14.26 -1.55 19.08
C VAL A 358 -14.16 -1.42 17.57
N LYS A 359 -15.22 -0.92 16.95
CA LYS A 359 -15.27 -0.62 15.52
C LYS A 359 -14.84 0.82 15.28
N VAL A 360 -13.85 1.02 14.46
CA VAL A 360 -13.40 2.33 13.99
C VAL A 360 -14.09 2.61 12.66
N MET A 361 -14.96 3.61 12.65
CA MET A 361 -15.81 3.96 11.53
C MET A 361 -15.59 5.42 11.12
N PRO A 362 -15.14 5.70 9.88
CA PRO A 362 -15.05 7.07 9.39
C PRO A 362 -16.44 7.72 9.29
N VAL A 363 -16.55 8.95 9.81
CA VAL A 363 -17.84 9.63 9.97
C VAL A 363 -18.56 9.86 8.63
N ASP A 364 -17.83 10.39 7.65
CA ASP A 364 -18.43 10.69 6.34
C ASP A 364 -18.68 9.42 5.52
N PHE A 365 -17.84 8.40 5.66
CA PHE A 365 -18.04 7.09 5.03
C PHE A 365 -19.35 6.44 5.55
N LYS A 366 -19.60 6.49 6.86
CA LYS A 366 -20.85 5.99 7.44
C LYS A 366 -22.08 6.71 6.89
N LYS A 367 -22.03 8.05 6.82
CA LYS A 367 -23.11 8.83 6.23
C LYS A 367 -23.37 8.44 4.79
N MET A 368 -22.31 8.32 4.00
CA MET A 368 -22.43 7.92 2.60
C MET A 368 -23.03 6.53 2.44
N GLN A 369 -22.60 5.55 3.26
CA GLN A 369 -23.21 4.21 3.27
C GLN A 369 -24.72 4.28 3.56
N GLN A 370 -25.13 5.07 4.54
CA GLN A 370 -26.56 5.24 4.87
C GLN A 370 -27.35 5.83 3.69
N TYR A 371 -26.78 6.80 2.97
CA TYR A 371 -27.42 7.34 1.77
C TYR A 371 -27.46 6.32 0.64
N MET A 372 -26.38 5.54 0.43
CA MET A 372 -26.37 4.47 -0.56
C MET A 372 -27.42 3.39 -0.26
N ASP A 373 -27.55 2.96 0.98
CA ASP A 373 -28.55 1.97 1.39
C ASP A 373 -29.99 2.52 1.18
N LYS A 374 -30.18 3.81 1.47
CA LYS A 374 -31.46 4.47 1.20
C LYS A 374 -31.74 4.56 -0.31
N ALA A 375 -30.76 4.89 -1.13
CA ALA A 375 -30.91 4.90 -2.58
C ALA A 375 -31.20 3.49 -3.13
N ARG A 376 -30.47 2.46 -2.71
CA ARG A 376 -30.70 1.04 -3.07
C ARG A 376 -32.13 0.60 -2.71
N SER A 377 -32.62 0.98 -1.53
CA SER A 377 -33.96 0.60 -1.08
C SER A 377 -35.09 1.15 -1.97
N THR A 378 -34.83 2.16 -2.77
CA THR A 378 -35.83 2.69 -3.74
C THR A 378 -36.04 1.77 -4.93
N GLY A 379 -35.11 0.87 -5.25
CA GLY A 379 -35.16 -0.05 -6.38
C GLY A 379 -35.15 0.65 -7.76
N LYS A 380 -34.77 1.94 -7.83
CA LYS A 380 -34.81 2.76 -9.04
C LYS A 380 -33.55 2.69 -9.89
N PHE A 381 -32.44 2.21 -9.33
CA PHE A 381 -31.11 2.29 -9.92
C PHE A 381 -30.61 0.91 -10.32
N GLU A 382 -30.06 0.79 -11.54
CA GLU A 382 -29.56 -0.48 -12.09
C GLU A 382 -28.07 -0.69 -11.80
N THR A 383 -27.32 0.38 -11.54
CA THR A 383 -25.87 0.32 -11.29
C THR A 383 -25.51 0.90 -9.92
N GLU A 384 -24.45 0.38 -9.32
CA GLU A 384 -23.88 0.94 -8.09
C GLU A 384 -23.41 2.40 -8.26
N TYR A 385 -23.10 2.80 -9.49
CA TYR A 385 -22.77 4.18 -9.82
C TYR A 385 -23.97 5.10 -9.63
N ASP A 386 -25.11 4.75 -10.22
CA ASP A 386 -26.34 5.55 -10.09
C ASP A 386 -26.76 5.68 -8.63
N VAL A 387 -26.59 4.59 -7.86
CA VAL A 387 -26.80 4.58 -6.41
C VAL A 387 -25.85 5.58 -5.70
N ALA A 388 -24.59 5.61 -6.09
CA ALA A 388 -23.60 6.51 -5.47
C ALA A 388 -23.86 7.97 -5.84
N VAL A 389 -24.28 8.27 -7.08
CA VAL A 389 -24.67 9.62 -7.50
C VAL A 389 -25.87 10.10 -6.71
N GLU A 390 -26.93 9.31 -6.63
CA GLU A 390 -28.12 9.65 -5.83
C GLU A 390 -27.80 9.85 -4.36
N ALA A 391 -26.95 8.98 -3.79
CA ALA A 391 -26.50 9.12 -2.42
C ALA A 391 -25.74 10.43 -2.17
N PHE A 392 -24.95 10.85 -3.14
CA PHE A 392 -24.21 12.11 -3.08
C PHE A 392 -25.15 13.32 -3.19
N ASP A 393 -26.15 13.27 -4.08
CA ASP A 393 -27.16 14.31 -4.20
C ASP A 393 -27.99 14.44 -2.93
N MET A 394 -28.42 13.33 -2.32
CA MET A 394 -29.07 13.31 -1.01
C MET A 394 -28.19 13.95 0.10
N HIS A 395 -26.87 13.71 0.06
CA HIS A 395 -25.95 14.32 0.98
C HIS A 395 -25.87 15.84 0.80
N LEU A 396 -25.77 16.32 -0.43
CA LEU A 396 -25.75 17.76 -0.74
C LEU A 396 -27.04 18.46 -0.32
N GLU A 397 -28.20 17.85 -0.59
CA GLU A 397 -29.50 18.38 -0.15
C GLU A 397 -29.57 18.51 1.38
N ASN A 398 -29.06 17.51 2.11
CA ASN A 398 -29.04 17.56 3.58
C ASN A 398 -28.10 18.65 4.11
N LEU A 399 -26.95 18.87 3.48
CA LEU A 399 -26.05 19.97 3.83
C LEU A 399 -26.71 21.35 3.57
N ALA A 400 -27.42 21.51 2.44
CA ALA A 400 -28.14 22.73 2.12
C ALA A 400 -29.30 22.99 3.07
N ALA A 401 -29.95 21.96 3.61
CA ALA A 401 -31.04 22.09 4.60
C ALA A 401 -30.53 22.44 6.00
N GLN A 402 -29.25 22.26 6.31
CA GLN A 402 -28.63 22.56 7.60
C GLN A 402 -27.93 23.93 7.64
N SER A 403 -27.75 24.57 6.49
CA SER A 403 -27.18 25.92 6.33
C SER A 403 -28.27 26.99 6.33
#